data_d335a49fbc07b7d9653212d14250d4ab
#
_entry.id   d335a49fbc07b7d9653212d14250d4ab
#
_cell.length_a   1.000
_cell.length_b   1.000
_cell.length_c   1.000
_cell.angle_alpha   90.00
_cell.angle_beta   90.00
_cell.angle_gamma   90.00
#
_symmetry.space_group_name_H-M   'P 1'
#
loop_
_entity.id
_entity.type
_entity.pdbx_description
1 polymer ?
#
loop_
_entity_poly.entity_id
_entity_poly.type
_entity_poly.pdbx_seq_one_letter_code
_entity_poly.pdbx_strand_id
1 'polypeptide(L)'
;MKRCRPLLLACLLLLLAPTAVLGQDTARDPGTGDAVVDARLVDIDRYAARYPEAFVDELVRYFDAPGALIEDQLGKDRAPGDLYYACALARVSGRPCRGVLEAWIAGHEEGWPGIARDVGVAPGDARALRLREGIVESYGRWGRPLPEGD
;
A
#
# COMPACT_ATOMS: atom_id res chain seq x y z
N MET A 1 -81.39 3.19 -18.09
CA MET A 1 -80.33 2.67 -18.96
C MET A 1 -79.20 3.65 -18.95
N LYS A 2 -78.17 3.48 -18.12
CA LYS A 2 -76.85 4.15 -18.24
C LYS A 2 -75.85 3.23 -17.61
N ARG A 3 -74.96 2.66 -18.44
CA ARG A 3 -73.91 1.74 -18.08
C ARG A 3 -72.71 2.51 -17.48
N CYS A 4 -72.42 2.33 -16.22
CA CYS A 4 -71.18 2.76 -15.63
C CYS A 4 -70.11 1.73 -15.91
N ARG A 5 -69.06 2.17 -16.59
CA ARG A 5 -67.78 1.41 -16.78
C ARG A 5 -66.90 1.69 -15.55
N PRO A 6 -66.36 0.70 -14.86
CA PRO A 6 -65.32 0.96 -13.86
C PRO A 6 -63.99 1.13 -14.56
N LEU A 7 -63.31 2.27 -14.28
CA LEU A 7 -61.91 2.50 -14.60
C LEU A 7 -61.03 1.62 -13.70
N LEU A 8 -60.32 0.69 -14.32
CA LEU A 8 -59.26 -0.01 -13.66
C LEU A 8 -58.05 0.92 -13.59
N LEU A 9 -57.74 1.47 -12.40
CA LEU A 9 -56.49 2.11 -12.09
C LEU A 9 -55.44 0.99 -11.85
N ALA A 10 -54.58 0.77 -12.83
CA ALA A 10 -53.39 -0.05 -12.65
C ALA A 10 -52.33 0.76 -11.89
N CYS A 11 -52.18 0.50 -10.59
CA CYS A 11 -51.05 1.00 -9.80
C CYS A 11 -49.79 0.28 -10.24
N LEU A 12 -48.97 0.95 -11.06
CA LEU A 12 -47.63 0.52 -11.40
C LEU A 12 -46.69 0.85 -10.22
N LEU A 13 -46.54 -0.08 -9.30
CA LEU A 13 -45.51 -0.01 -8.23
C LEU A 13 -44.14 -0.20 -8.87
N LEU A 14 -43.42 0.90 -9.14
CA LEU A 14 -41.98 0.87 -9.44
C LEU A 14 -41.24 0.44 -8.16
N LEU A 15 -40.79 -0.80 -8.13
CA LEU A 15 -39.83 -1.29 -7.16
C LEU A 15 -38.47 -0.62 -7.44
N LEU A 16 -38.19 0.49 -6.73
CA LEU A 16 -36.81 0.99 -6.61
C LEU A 16 -36.01 0.00 -5.77
N ALA A 17 -35.30 -0.91 -6.44
CA ALA A 17 -34.28 -1.70 -5.80
C ALA A 17 -33.10 -0.76 -5.41
N PRO A 18 -32.66 -0.72 -4.13
CA PRO A 18 -31.45 -0.01 -3.78
C PRO A 18 -30.27 -0.73 -4.45
N THR A 19 -29.67 -0.09 -5.44
CA THR A 19 -28.35 -0.52 -5.93
C THR A 19 -27.35 -0.25 -4.82
N ALA A 20 -26.98 -1.29 -4.07
CA ALA A 20 -25.83 -1.24 -3.19
C ALA A 20 -24.61 -0.99 -4.09
N VAL A 21 -24.14 0.24 -4.12
CA VAL A 21 -22.82 0.58 -4.64
C VAL A 21 -21.85 -0.07 -3.66
N LEU A 22 -21.36 -1.26 -4.02
CA LEU A 22 -20.16 -1.82 -3.40
C LEU A 22 -19.06 -0.81 -3.69
N GLY A 23 -18.74 0.03 -2.71
CA GLY A 23 -17.57 0.87 -2.74
C GLY A 23 -16.38 -0.07 -2.94
N GLN A 24 -15.87 -0.11 -4.16
CA GLN A 24 -14.55 -0.67 -4.39
C GLN A 24 -13.60 0.27 -3.68
N ASP A 25 -13.12 -0.17 -2.54
CA ASP A 25 -11.96 0.43 -1.88
C ASP A 25 -10.83 0.29 -2.91
N THR A 26 -10.64 1.33 -3.72
CA THR A 26 -9.55 1.36 -4.69
C THR A 26 -8.28 1.44 -3.87
N ALA A 27 -7.73 0.25 -3.56
CA ALA A 27 -6.45 0.16 -2.89
C ALA A 27 -5.44 1.01 -3.68
N ARG A 28 -4.68 1.80 -2.96
CA ARG A 28 -3.59 2.58 -3.52
C ARG A 28 -2.68 1.68 -4.37
N ASP A 29 -2.19 2.19 -5.49
CA ASP A 29 -1.13 1.56 -6.28
C ASP A 29 0.22 2.19 -5.89
N PRO A 30 1.12 1.47 -5.20
CA PRO A 30 2.45 1.97 -4.89
C PRO A 30 3.31 2.21 -6.13
N GLY A 31 3.11 1.44 -7.19
CA GLY A 31 3.78 1.63 -8.48
C GLY A 31 5.27 1.25 -8.44
N THR A 32 5.65 0.20 -7.70
CA THR A 32 7.06 -0.26 -7.65
C THR A 32 7.48 -0.98 -8.92
N GLY A 33 6.53 -1.40 -9.75
CA GLY A 33 6.75 -2.26 -10.91
C GLY A 33 6.79 -3.75 -10.57
N ASP A 34 6.50 -4.11 -9.33
CA ASP A 34 6.44 -5.48 -8.82
C ASP A 34 5.10 -5.67 -8.10
N ALA A 35 4.16 -6.33 -8.76
CA ALA A 35 2.78 -6.47 -8.25
C ALA A 35 2.72 -7.19 -6.88
N VAL A 36 3.64 -8.11 -6.61
CA VAL A 36 3.72 -8.80 -5.31
C VAL A 36 4.16 -7.83 -4.23
N VAL A 37 5.18 -7.01 -4.51
CA VAL A 37 5.63 -5.97 -3.60
C VAL A 37 4.53 -4.94 -3.38
N ASP A 38 3.88 -4.47 -4.45
CA ASP A 38 2.80 -3.48 -4.36
C ASP A 38 1.66 -3.95 -3.45
N ALA A 39 1.21 -5.20 -3.60
CA ALA A 39 0.18 -5.77 -2.74
C ALA A 39 0.61 -5.83 -1.25
N ARG A 40 1.86 -6.16 -0.99
CA ARG A 40 2.42 -6.19 0.36
C ARG A 40 2.56 -4.80 0.96
N LEU A 41 2.94 -3.80 0.18
CA LEU A 41 3.04 -2.41 0.66
C LEU A 41 1.67 -1.85 1.05
N VAL A 42 0.62 -2.17 0.28
CA VAL A 42 -0.76 -1.82 0.64
C VAL A 42 -1.20 -2.49 1.95
N ASP A 43 -0.81 -3.75 2.18
CA ASP A 43 -1.11 -4.42 3.45
C ASP A 43 -0.28 -3.85 4.61
N ILE A 44 0.97 -3.43 4.36
CA ILE A 44 1.81 -2.73 5.33
C ILE A 44 1.16 -1.39 5.74
N ASP A 45 0.51 -0.65 4.82
CA ASP A 45 -0.26 0.55 5.16
C ASP A 45 -1.34 0.24 6.21
N ARG A 46 -2.08 -0.86 6.02
CA ARG A 46 -3.12 -1.30 6.97
C ARG A 46 -2.54 -1.72 8.31
N TYR A 47 -1.39 -2.40 8.28
CA TYR A 47 -0.68 -2.78 9.50
C TYR A 47 -0.23 -1.57 10.30
N ALA A 48 0.43 -0.60 9.65
CA ALA A 48 0.91 0.62 10.28
C ALA A 48 -0.23 1.48 10.85
N ALA A 49 -1.36 1.56 10.16
CA ALA A 49 -2.55 2.25 10.66
C ALA A 49 -3.08 1.63 11.97
N ARG A 50 -2.93 0.32 12.13
CA ARG A 50 -3.39 -0.39 13.34
C ARG A 50 -2.34 -0.45 14.44
N TYR A 51 -1.07 -0.52 14.07
CA TYR A 51 0.07 -0.72 14.99
C TYR A 51 1.22 0.24 14.66
N PRO A 52 1.00 1.57 14.79
CA PRO A 52 1.98 2.57 14.34
C PRO A 52 3.33 2.46 15.05
N GLU A 53 3.33 2.21 16.34
CA GLU A 53 4.57 2.07 17.13
C GLU A 53 5.38 0.84 16.68
N ALA A 54 4.70 -0.30 16.47
CA ALA A 54 5.37 -1.51 16.02
C ALA A 54 5.91 -1.37 14.59
N PHE A 55 5.25 -0.60 13.74
CA PHE A 55 5.74 -0.26 12.41
C PHE A 55 7.01 0.59 12.46
N VAL A 56 7.02 1.66 13.27
CA VAL A 56 8.21 2.51 13.46
C VAL A 56 9.37 1.70 14.06
N ASP A 57 9.09 0.89 15.08
CA ASP A 57 10.07 0.00 15.72
C ASP A 57 10.71 -0.97 14.71
N GLU A 58 9.93 -1.53 13.79
CA GLU A 58 10.43 -2.41 12.72
C GLU A 58 11.46 -1.68 11.85
N LEU A 59 11.12 -0.48 11.37
CA LEU A 59 12.00 0.29 10.52
C LEU A 59 13.28 0.74 11.24
N VAL A 60 13.17 1.14 12.50
CA VAL A 60 14.33 1.55 13.30
C VAL A 60 15.25 0.37 13.57
N ARG A 61 14.71 -0.77 14.00
CA ARG A 61 15.53 -1.92 14.43
C ARG A 61 16.12 -2.74 13.31
N TYR A 62 15.40 -2.88 12.21
CA TYR A 62 15.77 -3.82 11.16
C TYR A 62 16.17 -3.16 9.84
N PHE A 63 15.86 -1.87 9.67
CA PHE A 63 16.20 -1.13 8.45
C PHE A 63 17.09 0.10 8.72
N ASP A 64 17.55 0.27 9.96
CA ASP A 64 18.41 1.40 10.36
C ASP A 64 17.79 2.76 10.00
N ALA A 65 16.48 2.86 10.11
CA ALA A 65 15.74 4.06 9.78
C ALA A 65 15.82 5.09 10.94
N PRO A 66 15.99 6.38 10.64
CA PRO A 66 15.89 7.42 11.67
C PRO A 66 14.45 7.57 12.16
N GLY A 67 14.13 7.09 13.37
CA GLY A 67 12.77 7.05 13.90
C GLY A 67 12.05 8.40 13.81
N ALA A 68 12.69 9.48 14.24
CA ALA A 68 12.11 10.82 14.16
C ALA A 68 11.76 11.27 12.72
N LEU A 69 12.52 10.81 11.71
CA LEU A 69 12.19 11.07 10.31
C LEU A 69 10.96 10.28 9.87
N ILE A 70 10.86 9.01 10.28
CA ILE A 70 9.70 8.17 9.95
C ILE A 70 8.43 8.76 10.59
N GLU A 71 8.48 9.12 11.87
CA GLU A 71 7.36 9.75 12.59
C GLU A 71 6.95 11.09 11.95
N ASP A 72 7.90 11.94 11.55
CA ASP A 72 7.62 13.19 10.85
C ASP A 72 6.92 12.95 9.50
N GLN A 73 7.34 11.93 8.74
CA GLN A 73 6.73 11.62 7.46
C GLN A 73 5.33 10.99 7.61
N LEU A 74 5.12 10.17 8.62
CA LEU A 74 3.78 9.67 8.98
C LEU A 74 2.84 10.81 9.38
N GLY A 75 3.35 11.79 10.15
CA GLY A 75 2.61 13.00 10.51
C GLY A 75 2.25 13.91 9.32
N LYS A 76 2.86 13.69 8.15
CA LYS A 76 2.56 14.36 6.87
C LYS A 76 1.69 13.49 5.95
N ASP A 77 1.02 12.50 6.50
CA ASP A 77 0.12 11.58 5.78
C ASP A 77 0.80 10.81 4.64
N ARG A 78 2.11 10.59 4.73
CA ARG A 78 2.79 9.73 3.77
C ARG A 78 2.46 8.27 4.02
N ALA A 79 2.24 7.53 2.95
CA ALA A 79 1.88 6.13 3.04
C ALA A 79 2.99 5.32 3.73
N PRO A 80 2.69 4.58 4.80
CA PRO A 80 3.67 3.76 5.51
C PRO A 80 4.42 2.77 4.62
N GLY A 81 3.73 2.16 3.65
CA GLY A 81 4.34 1.25 2.68
C GLY A 81 5.45 1.92 1.86
N ASP A 82 5.30 3.20 1.51
CA ASP A 82 6.35 3.93 0.79
C ASP A 82 7.57 4.19 1.69
N LEU A 83 7.36 4.51 2.97
CA LEU A 83 8.44 4.66 3.95
C LEU A 83 9.18 3.33 4.14
N TYR A 84 8.42 2.23 4.24
CA TYR A 84 8.97 0.88 4.32
C TYR A 84 9.80 0.55 3.08
N TYR A 85 9.27 0.79 1.88
CA TYR A 85 9.92 0.45 0.62
C TYR A 85 11.22 1.23 0.41
N ALA A 86 11.23 2.53 0.75
CA ALA A 86 12.45 3.34 0.73
C ALA A 86 13.57 2.71 1.58
N CYS A 87 13.25 2.33 2.83
CA CYS A 87 14.20 1.72 3.74
C CYS A 87 14.60 0.30 3.30
N ALA A 88 13.67 -0.46 2.71
CA ALA A 88 13.97 -1.78 2.16
C ALA A 88 14.93 -1.71 0.95
N LEU A 89 14.72 -0.76 0.03
CA LEU A 89 15.65 -0.48 -1.07
C LEU A 89 17.03 -0.08 -0.54
N ALA A 90 17.05 0.82 0.45
CA ALA A 90 18.29 1.27 1.09
C ALA A 90 19.08 0.09 1.66
N ARG A 91 18.42 -0.80 2.41
CA ARG A 91 19.01 -1.97 3.04
C ARG A 91 19.67 -2.90 2.00
N VAL A 92 18.95 -3.26 0.94
CA VAL A 92 19.48 -4.20 -0.07
C VAL A 92 20.54 -3.58 -0.97
N SER A 93 20.57 -2.26 -1.09
CA SER A 93 21.56 -1.50 -1.87
C SER A 93 22.78 -1.06 -1.05
N GLY A 94 22.75 -1.24 0.28
CA GLY A 94 23.80 -0.79 1.19
C GLY A 94 23.85 0.74 1.36
N ARG A 95 22.71 1.42 1.20
CA ARG A 95 22.58 2.88 1.34
C ARG A 95 21.85 3.22 2.64
N PRO A 96 22.03 4.43 3.20
CA PRO A 96 21.24 4.89 4.33
C PRO A 96 19.76 5.05 3.93
N CYS A 97 18.82 4.57 4.79
CA CYS A 97 17.37 4.73 4.57
C CYS A 97 17.00 6.20 4.34
N ARG A 98 17.58 7.14 5.12
CA ARG A 98 17.38 8.58 4.96
C ARG A 98 17.60 9.06 3.52
N GLY A 99 18.69 8.65 2.88
CA GLY A 99 19.04 9.13 1.54
C GLY A 99 18.05 8.65 0.47
N VAL A 100 17.59 7.40 0.56
CA VAL A 100 16.58 6.88 -0.38
C VAL A 100 15.22 7.53 -0.13
N LEU A 101 14.87 7.73 1.12
CA LEU A 101 13.62 8.39 1.50
C LEU A 101 13.60 9.86 1.05
N GLU A 102 14.69 10.59 1.21
CA GLU A 102 14.82 11.97 0.73
C GLU A 102 14.72 12.06 -0.79
N ALA A 103 15.33 11.12 -1.52
CA ALA A 103 15.20 11.04 -2.98
C ALA A 103 13.73 10.82 -3.42
N TRP A 104 13.01 9.95 -2.70
CA TRP A 104 11.61 9.73 -2.98
C TRP A 104 10.74 10.95 -2.64
N ILE A 105 11.00 11.63 -1.52
CA ILE A 105 10.28 12.85 -1.10
C ILE A 105 10.51 13.99 -2.11
N ALA A 106 11.71 14.11 -2.66
CA ALA A 106 12.03 15.11 -3.68
C ALA A 106 11.28 14.87 -4.99
N GLY A 107 10.82 13.65 -5.21
CA GLY A 107 10.15 13.22 -6.44
C GLY A 107 11.14 12.69 -7.49
N HIS A 108 10.71 11.67 -8.20
CA HIS A 108 11.44 11.09 -9.32
C HIS A 108 10.50 10.93 -10.51
N GLU A 109 10.92 11.33 -11.71
CA GLU A 109 10.08 11.31 -12.92
C GLU A 109 9.51 9.92 -13.21
N GLU A 110 10.29 8.87 -12.97
CA GLU A 110 9.90 7.47 -13.15
C GLU A 110 9.38 6.81 -11.86
N GLY A 111 9.12 7.59 -10.80
CA GLY A 111 8.65 7.07 -9.52
C GLY A 111 9.58 6.01 -8.90
N TRP A 112 9.02 5.01 -8.25
CA TRP A 112 9.78 3.94 -7.62
C TRP A 112 10.71 3.15 -8.54
N PRO A 113 10.32 2.78 -9.78
CA PRO A 113 11.23 2.11 -10.70
C PRO A 113 12.51 2.89 -10.99
N GLY A 114 12.40 4.21 -11.10
CA GLY A 114 13.57 5.08 -11.27
C GLY A 114 14.47 5.09 -10.06
N ILE A 115 13.91 5.27 -8.87
CA ILE A 115 14.66 5.25 -7.61
C ILE A 115 15.34 3.89 -7.39
N ALA A 116 14.64 2.78 -7.63
CA ALA A 116 15.20 1.45 -7.51
C ALA A 116 16.41 1.26 -8.43
N ARG A 117 16.30 1.70 -9.68
CA ARG A 117 17.41 1.67 -10.65
C ARG A 117 18.59 2.51 -10.19
N ASP A 118 18.36 3.71 -9.67
CA ASP A 118 19.42 4.62 -9.20
C ASP A 118 20.20 4.09 -8.00
N VAL A 119 19.55 3.26 -7.18
CA VAL A 119 20.21 2.56 -6.08
C VAL A 119 20.74 1.18 -6.48
N GLY A 120 20.62 0.82 -7.75
CA GLY A 120 21.15 -0.43 -8.32
C GLY A 120 20.35 -1.67 -7.98
N VAL A 121 19.02 -1.53 -7.88
CA VAL A 121 18.09 -2.66 -7.73
C VAL A 121 17.27 -2.78 -9.02
N ALA A 122 17.51 -3.87 -9.76
CA ALA A 122 16.79 -4.15 -11.00
C ALA A 122 15.71 -5.22 -10.79
N PRO A 123 14.61 -5.20 -11.57
CA PRO A 123 13.60 -6.25 -11.50
C PRO A 123 14.20 -7.64 -11.68
N GLY A 124 13.93 -8.54 -10.74
CA GLY A 124 14.36 -9.93 -10.78
C GLY A 124 15.83 -10.18 -10.44
N ASP A 125 16.60 -9.16 -10.11
CA ASP A 125 17.98 -9.35 -9.65
C ASP A 125 18.05 -9.89 -8.20
N ALA A 126 19.27 -10.24 -7.76
CA ALA A 126 19.47 -10.78 -6.42
C ALA A 126 19.11 -9.79 -5.30
N ARG A 127 19.14 -8.47 -5.54
CA ARG A 127 18.75 -7.46 -4.57
C ARG A 127 17.22 -7.35 -4.48
N ALA A 128 16.52 -7.40 -5.62
CA ALA A 128 15.07 -7.45 -5.65
C ALA A 128 14.53 -8.70 -4.94
N LEU A 129 15.16 -9.86 -5.13
CA LEU A 129 14.79 -11.08 -4.40
C LEU A 129 15.00 -10.90 -2.89
N ARG A 130 16.16 -10.40 -2.45
CA ARG A 130 16.42 -10.12 -1.02
C ARG A 130 15.44 -9.09 -0.43
N LEU A 131 14.99 -8.11 -1.23
CA LEU A 131 13.96 -7.17 -0.78
C LEU A 131 12.65 -7.89 -0.47
N ARG A 132 12.19 -8.76 -1.36
CA ARG A 132 10.99 -9.59 -1.13
C ARG A 132 11.15 -10.50 0.10
N GLU A 133 12.30 -11.13 0.26
CA GLU A 133 12.63 -11.94 1.45
C GLU A 133 12.56 -11.10 2.73
N GLY A 134 13.12 -9.87 2.72
CA GLY A 134 13.06 -8.95 3.84
C GLY A 134 11.63 -8.57 4.23
N ILE A 135 10.73 -8.43 3.26
CA ILE A 135 9.31 -8.23 3.55
C ILE A 135 8.73 -9.45 4.28
N VAL A 136 8.99 -10.65 3.78
CA VAL A 136 8.54 -11.91 4.43
C VAL A 136 9.04 -12.01 5.87
N GLU A 137 10.30 -11.65 6.11
CA GLU A 137 10.87 -11.60 7.46
C GLU A 137 10.13 -10.63 8.39
N SER A 138 9.75 -9.43 7.89
CA SER A 138 8.97 -8.47 8.67
C SER A 138 7.60 -9.04 9.05
N TYR A 139 6.90 -9.70 8.13
CA TYR A 139 5.64 -10.38 8.44
C TYR A 139 5.82 -11.45 9.52
N GLY A 140 6.91 -12.22 9.46
CA GLY A 140 7.26 -13.18 10.49
C GLY A 140 7.45 -12.55 11.86
N ARG A 141 8.18 -11.41 11.95
CA ARG A 141 8.37 -10.66 13.20
C ARG A 141 7.06 -10.07 13.75
N TRP A 142 6.15 -9.66 12.87
CA TRP A 142 4.82 -9.18 13.25
C TRP A 142 3.83 -10.29 13.61
N GLY A 143 4.20 -11.56 13.43
CA GLY A 143 3.31 -12.71 13.65
C GLY A 143 2.11 -12.72 12.70
N ARG A 144 2.25 -12.22 11.48
CA ARG A 144 1.20 -12.11 10.48
C ARG A 144 1.40 -13.09 9.33
N PRO A 145 0.31 -13.66 8.78
CA PRO A 145 0.38 -14.35 7.50
C PRO A 145 0.67 -13.35 6.38
N LEU A 146 1.30 -13.82 5.31
CA LEU A 146 1.42 -13.05 4.06
C LEU A 146 0.02 -12.86 3.44
N PRO A 147 -0.22 -11.75 2.73
CA PRO A 147 -1.45 -11.58 1.95
C PRO A 147 -1.61 -12.71 0.94
N GLU A 148 -2.86 -13.15 0.70
CA GLU A 148 -3.15 -14.15 -0.33
C GLU A 148 -2.78 -13.60 -1.71
N GLY A 149 -2.08 -14.39 -2.53
CA GLY A 149 -1.68 -14.02 -3.89
C GLY A 149 -0.19 -14.22 -4.22
N ASP A 150 0.57 -14.87 -3.33
CA ASP A 150 1.97 -15.30 -3.57
C ASP A 150 2.04 -16.67 -4.22
#